data_d7271a4997cbc4ae4b779132c1921111
#
_entry.id   d7271a4997cbc4ae4b779132c1921111
#
_cell.length_a   1.000
_cell.length_b   1.000
_cell.length_c   1.000
_cell.angle_alpha   90.00
_cell.angle_beta   90.00
_cell.angle_gamma   90.00
#
_symmetry.space_group_name_H-M   'P 1'
#
loop_
_entity.id
_entity.type
_entity.pdbx_description
1 polymer ?
#
loop_
_entity_poly.entity_id
_entity_poly.type
_entity_poly.pdbx_seq_one_letter_code
_entity_poly.pdbx_strand_id
1 'polypeptide(L)'
;MKKSCLLFAICGLLAFSACQKGGMNLFRGDYSFKTSGSIMAKRANVSDPAEFNITLDNEIGQLQIANLDRKTDSVVVVMNYLNGEVIVTHAYCEGRNITFKDFKRSALRVSIDGNIGVLCEVNVETKGTMYEDNTLILDQTYEGEAAVGSLKYILYGDNIHTVATRN
;
A
#
# COMPACT_ATOMS: atom_id res chain seq x y z
N MET A 1 0.57 -37.77 43.46
CA MET A 1 0.74 -36.37 43.09
C MET A 1 1.46 -36.17 41.73
N LYS A 2 1.24 -37.03 40.70
CA LYS A 2 1.89 -36.92 39.38
C LYS A 2 0.93 -36.70 38.18
N LYS A 3 -0.38 -36.64 38.41
CA LYS A 3 -1.39 -36.50 37.34
C LYS A 3 -1.86 -35.05 37.10
N SER A 4 -1.57 -34.10 38.00
CA SER A 4 -2.04 -32.70 37.87
C SER A 4 -1.14 -31.84 36.95
N CYS A 5 0.15 -32.15 36.81
CA CYS A 5 1.05 -31.38 35.97
C CYS A 5 0.83 -31.59 34.47
N LEU A 6 0.28 -32.75 34.04
CA LEU A 6 0.08 -33.05 32.63
C LEU A 6 -1.11 -32.27 32.04
N LEU A 7 -2.12 -31.96 32.85
CA LEU A 7 -3.31 -31.23 32.41
C LEU A 7 -2.98 -29.74 32.14
N PHE A 8 -2.08 -29.15 32.93
CA PHE A 8 -1.65 -27.75 32.73
C PHE A 8 -0.78 -27.54 31.48
N ALA A 9 0.03 -28.54 31.10
CA ALA A 9 0.84 -28.47 29.89
C ALA A 9 0.00 -28.55 28.60
N ILE A 10 -1.12 -29.29 28.62
CA ILE A 10 -2.02 -29.42 27.45
C ILE A 10 -2.88 -28.16 27.29
N CYS A 11 -3.32 -27.51 28.37
CA CYS A 11 -4.04 -26.23 28.28
C CYS A 11 -3.16 -25.07 27.79
N GLY A 12 -1.86 -25.07 28.12
CA GLY A 12 -0.90 -24.06 27.65
C GLY A 12 -0.63 -24.14 26.13
N LEU A 13 -0.62 -25.35 25.57
CA LEU A 13 -0.39 -25.58 24.12
C LEU A 13 -1.61 -25.21 23.25
N LEU A 14 -2.82 -25.28 23.80
CA LEU A 14 -4.05 -24.90 23.07
C LEU A 14 -4.28 -23.38 23.03
N ALA A 15 -3.67 -22.62 23.95
CA ALA A 15 -3.79 -21.16 23.96
C ALA A 15 -2.94 -20.47 22.87
N PHE A 16 -1.88 -21.12 22.38
CA PHE A 16 -1.02 -20.56 21.32
C PHE A 16 -1.59 -20.75 19.90
N SER A 17 -2.51 -21.70 19.71
CA SER A 17 -3.10 -21.93 18.38
C SER A 17 -4.33 -21.06 18.07
N ALA A 18 -4.88 -20.34 19.06
CA ALA A 18 -6.04 -19.47 18.87
C ALA A 18 -5.68 -18.07 18.35
N CYS A 19 -4.38 -17.67 18.37
CA CYS A 19 -3.95 -16.34 17.98
C CYS A 19 -3.63 -16.15 16.48
N GLN A 20 -3.62 -17.22 15.69
CA GLN A 20 -3.22 -17.13 14.27
C GLN A 20 -4.37 -16.97 13.26
N LYS A 21 -5.63 -17.02 13.67
CA LYS A 21 -6.79 -16.88 12.76
C LYS A 21 -7.31 -15.45 12.57
N GLY A 22 -6.61 -14.43 13.07
CA GLY A 22 -7.09 -13.05 13.11
C GLY A 22 -6.66 -12.14 11.95
N GLY A 23 -5.67 -12.54 11.14
CA GLY A 23 -5.01 -11.62 10.20
C GLY A 23 -5.97 -10.90 9.24
N MET A 24 -6.78 -11.60 8.48
CA MET A 24 -7.68 -11.00 7.48
C MET A 24 -8.77 -10.10 8.09
N ASN A 25 -9.38 -10.54 9.20
CA ASN A 25 -10.47 -9.78 9.83
C ASN A 25 -9.99 -8.46 10.42
N LEU A 26 -8.70 -8.35 10.73
CA LEU A 26 -8.08 -7.13 11.22
C LEU A 26 -8.12 -6.03 10.16
N PHE A 27 -7.92 -6.39 8.89
CA PHE A 27 -7.84 -5.42 7.78
C PHE A 27 -9.18 -5.13 7.13
N ARG A 28 -10.18 -6.01 7.27
CA ARG A 28 -11.48 -5.85 6.63
C ARG A 28 -12.16 -4.56 7.06
N GLY A 29 -12.61 -3.75 6.09
CA GLY A 29 -13.38 -2.53 6.35
C GLY A 29 -13.24 -1.50 5.25
N ASP A 30 -13.85 -0.35 5.51
CA ASP A 30 -13.78 0.84 4.69
C ASP A 30 -12.91 1.88 5.40
N TYR A 31 -12.05 2.55 4.65
CA TYR A 31 -11.07 3.49 5.17
C TYR A 31 -11.06 4.75 4.31
N SER A 32 -10.82 5.88 4.94
CA SER A 32 -10.38 7.09 4.25
C SER A 32 -8.87 7.14 4.28
N PHE A 33 -8.22 7.43 3.16
CA PHE A 33 -6.75 7.46 3.10
C PHE A 33 -6.20 8.77 2.55
N LYS A 34 -4.97 9.06 2.97
CA LYS A 34 -4.13 10.11 2.41
C LYS A 34 -2.74 9.56 2.16
N THR A 35 -2.24 9.75 0.93
CA THR A 35 -0.85 9.44 0.54
C THR A 35 -0.02 10.71 0.56
N SER A 36 1.19 10.61 1.08
CA SER A 36 2.20 11.67 1.13
C SER A 36 3.59 11.12 0.83
N GLY A 37 4.51 11.97 0.46
CA GLY A 37 5.87 11.61 0.13
C GLY A 37 6.36 12.33 -1.11
N SER A 38 7.40 11.82 -1.74
CA SER A 38 7.95 12.42 -2.95
C SER A 38 8.40 11.37 -3.96
N ILE A 39 8.29 11.74 -5.23
CA ILE A 39 8.81 11.00 -6.37
C ILE A 39 9.93 11.85 -6.99
N MET A 40 11.04 11.22 -7.33
CA MET A 40 12.09 11.81 -8.13
C MET A 40 11.81 11.54 -9.61
N ALA A 41 11.97 12.58 -10.43
CA ALA A 41 11.93 12.46 -11.89
C ALA A 41 13.27 12.88 -12.49
N LYS A 42 13.81 12.08 -13.39
CA LYS A 42 15.02 12.41 -14.14
C LYS A 42 14.81 12.17 -15.63
N ARG A 43 15.42 13.00 -16.47
CA ARG A 43 15.36 12.82 -17.92
C ARG A 43 16.01 11.49 -18.34
N ALA A 44 15.30 10.73 -19.14
CA ALA A 44 15.87 9.52 -19.75
C ALA A 44 16.92 9.90 -20.82
N ASN A 45 17.93 9.05 -20.99
CA ASN A 45 18.94 9.15 -22.05
C ASN A 45 19.83 10.43 -21.99
N VAL A 46 20.06 10.96 -20.80
CA VAL A 46 20.97 12.10 -20.55
C VAL A 46 22.07 11.64 -19.62
N SER A 47 23.33 12.01 -19.89
CA SER A 47 24.51 11.52 -19.13
C SER A 47 24.56 12.06 -17.70
N ASP A 48 24.01 13.24 -17.47
CA ASP A 48 23.91 13.90 -16.16
C ASP A 48 22.56 14.62 -16.07
N PRO A 49 21.47 13.87 -15.84
CA PRO A 49 20.12 14.43 -15.85
C PRO A 49 19.88 15.27 -14.61
N ALA A 50 19.28 16.46 -14.79
CA ALA A 50 18.68 17.16 -13.68
C ALA A 50 17.60 16.29 -13.04
N GLU A 51 17.59 16.23 -11.71
CA GLU A 51 16.57 15.54 -10.92
C GLU A 51 15.54 16.53 -10.41
N PHE A 52 14.27 16.17 -10.53
CA PHE A 52 13.14 16.97 -10.07
C PHE A 52 12.45 16.24 -8.92
N ASN A 53 12.36 16.88 -7.77
CA ASN A 53 11.59 16.35 -6.64
C ASN A 53 10.12 16.75 -6.80
N ILE A 54 9.24 15.76 -6.80
CA ILE A 54 7.80 15.91 -6.97
C ILE A 54 7.12 15.48 -5.68
N THR A 55 6.50 16.43 -4.99
CA THR A 55 5.79 16.16 -3.74
C THR A 55 4.38 15.64 -4.02
N LEU A 56 3.98 14.58 -3.31
CA LEU A 56 2.65 13.97 -3.34
C LEU A 56 1.85 14.43 -2.12
N ASP A 57 1.25 15.63 -2.16
CA ASP A 57 0.59 16.20 -0.97
C ASP A 57 -0.92 15.97 -0.90
N ASN A 58 -1.57 15.60 -2.00
CA ASN A 58 -3.03 15.61 -2.14
C ASN A 58 -3.61 14.33 -2.75
N GLU A 59 -2.90 13.24 -2.65
CA GLU A 59 -3.39 11.92 -3.08
C GLU A 59 -4.29 11.34 -1.99
N ILE A 60 -5.58 11.66 -2.04
CA ILE A 60 -6.58 11.20 -1.07
C ILE A 60 -7.63 10.31 -1.74
N GLY A 61 -8.30 9.48 -0.94
CA GLY A 61 -9.33 8.59 -1.45
C GLY A 61 -9.98 7.70 -0.40
N GLN A 62 -10.68 6.69 -0.89
CA GLN A 62 -11.32 5.64 -0.11
C GLN A 62 -10.66 4.30 -0.41
N LEU A 63 -10.38 3.53 0.64
CA LEU A 63 -9.81 2.19 0.56
C LEU A 63 -10.84 1.21 1.15
N GLN A 64 -11.20 0.18 0.39
CA GLN A 64 -12.03 -0.91 0.84
C GLN A 64 -11.24 -2.21 0.83
N ILE A 65 -11.28 -2.94 1.94
CA ILE A 65 -10.66 -4.25 2.08
C ILE A 65 -11.72 -5.28 2.40
N ALA A 66 -11.84 -6.31 1.57
CA ALA A 66 -12.79 -7.40 1.72
C ALA A 66 -12.10 -8.76 1.61
N ASN A 67 -12.61 -9.75 2.33
CA ASN A 67 -12.09 -11.11 2.23
C ASN A 67 -12.36 -11.68 0.84
N LEU A 68 -11.36 -12.28 0.22
CA LEU A 68 -11.49 -12.97 -1.06
C LEU A 68 -12.18 -14.34 -0.87
N ASP A 69 -11.72 -15.10 0.13
CA ASP A 69 -12.26 -16.40 0.52
C ASP A 69 -12.04 -16.58 2.03
N ARG A 70 -12.91 -17.36 2.68
CA ARG A 70 -12.80 -17.69 4.11
C ARG A 70 -11.61 -18.59 4.47
N LYS A 71 -10.97 -19.20 3.48
CA LYS A 71 -9.91 -20.21 3.65
C LYS A 71 -8.50 -19.71 3.37
N THR A 72 -8.35 -18.49 2.84
CA THR A 72 -7.06 -17.93 2.44
C THR A 72 -6.76 -16.65 3.25
N ASP A 73 -5.49 -16.37 3.50
CA ASP A 73 -5.04 -15.12 4.14
C ASP A 73 -5.00 -13.95 3.12
N SER A 74 -5.80 -14.07 2.05
CA SER A 74 -5.85 -13.11 0.95
C SER A 74 -7.12 -12.27 0.99
N VAL A 75 -6.96 -11.00 0.68
CA VAL A 75 -8.04 -10.01 0.62
C VAL A 75 -8.07 -9.35 -0.76
N VAL A 76 -9.25 -8.86 -1.16
CA VAL A 76 -9.39 -7.93 -2.27
C VAL A 76 -9.30 -6.53 -1.71
N VAL A 77 -8.55 -5.69 -2.40
CA VAL A 77 -8.34 -4.29 -2.05
C VAL A 77 -8.84 -3.42 -3.20
N VAL A 78 -9.71 -2.48 -2.90
CA VAL A 78 -10.20 -1.47 -3.85
C VAL A 78 -9.79 -0.10 -3.33
N MET A 79 -9.02 0.65 -4.13
CA MET A 79 -8.61 2.01 -3.83
C MET A 79 -9.29 2.96 -4.83
N ASN A 80 -10.12 3.86 -4.33
CA ASN A 80 -10.79 4.88 -5.13
C ASN A 80 -10.13 6.23 -4.82
N TYR A 81 -9.32 6.72 -5.72
CA TYR A 81 -8.68 8.03 -5.61
C TYR A 81 -9.65 9.15 -5.98
N LEU A 82 -9.50 10.32 -5.36
CA LEU A 82 -10.37 11.47 -5.61
C LEU A 82 -10.28 11.99 -7.07
N ASN A 83 -9.17 11.72 -7.75
CA ASN A 83 -8.97 12.04 -9.17
C ASN A 83 -9.77 11.12 -10.12
N GLY A 84 -10.55 10.16 -9.58
CA GLY A 84 -11.36 9.19 -10.32
C GLY A 84 -10.62 7.90 -10.70
N GLU A 85 -9.34 7.75 -10.36
CA GLU A 85 -8.62 6.50 -10.56
C GLU A 85 -9.12 5.42 -9.59
N VAL A 86 -9.41 4.23 -10.11
CA VAL A 86 -9.82 3.07 -9.32
C VAL A 86 -8.81 1.96 -9.52
N ILE A 87 -8.20 1.50 -8.42
CA ILE A 87 -7.30 0.36 -8.39
C ILE A 87 -7.99 -0.80 -7.70
N VAL A 88 -7.97 -1.96 -8.34
CA VAL A 88 -8.40 -3.23 -7.74
C VAL A 88 -7.22 -4.18 -7.74
N THR A 89 -6.80 -4.60 -6.56
CA THR A 89 -5.69 -5.54 -6.40
C THR A 89 -6.00 -6.55 -5.30
N HIS A 90 -5.09 -7.49 -5.09
CA HIS A 90 -5.15 -8.45 -4.00
C HIS A 90 -4.03 -8.15 -3.02
N ALA A 91 -4.24 -8.57 -1.77
CA ALA A 91 -3.19 -8.50 -0.78
C ALA A 91 -3.19 -9.76 0.09
N TYR A 92 -2.01 -10.06 0.65
CA TYR A 92 -1.80 -11.14 1.59
C TYR A 92 -1.61 -10.55 3.00
N CYS A 93 -2.30 -11.15 3.98
CA CYS A 93 -2.30 -10.69 5.36
C CYS A 93 -1.57 -11.69 6.26
N GLU A 94 -0.60 -11.22 7.03
CA GLU A 94 0.13 -12.00 8.03
C GLU A 94 0.21 -11.26 9.36
N GLY A 95 -0.53 -11.71 10.35
CA GLY A 95 -0.65 -11.01 11.64
C GLY A 95 -1.18 -9.59 11.46
N ARG A 96 -0.35 -8.59 11.74
CA ARG A 96 -0.66 -7.16 11.56
C ARG A 96 -0.08 -6.57 10.26
N ASN A 97 0.56 -7.39 9.44
CA ASN A 97 1.16 -6.96 8.19
C ASN A 97 0.28 -7.34 7.00
N ILE A 98 0.32 -6.50 5.98
CA ILE A 98 -0.36 -6.71 4.70
C ILE A 98 0.61 -6.39 3.56
N THR A 99 0.67 -7.27 2.57
CA THR A 99 1.49 -7.08 1.37
C THR A 99 0.59 -7.13 0.16
N PHE A 100 0.54 -6.06 -0.61
CA PHE A 100 -0.26 -5.99 -1.82
C PHE A 100 0.47 -6.70 -2.97
N LYS A 101 -0.30 -7.29 -3.85
CA LYS A 101 0.21 -7.63 -5.17
C LYS A 101 0.48 -6.33 -5.92
N ASP A 102 1.63 -6.24 -6.57
CA ASP A 102 2.03 -5.07 -7.34
C ASP A 102 0.92 -4.65 -8.31
N PHE A 103 0.72 -3.36 -8.41
CA PHE A 103 -0.28 -2.79 -9.28
C PHE A 103 0.27 -1.56 -10.02
N LYS A 104 -0.42 -1.19 -11.09
CA LYS A 104 -0.07 -0.07 -11.93
C LYS A 104 -1.05 1.09 -11.70
N ARG A 105 -0.50 2.30 -11.60
CA ARG A 105 -1.25 3.54 -11.63
C ARG A 105 -1.00 4.23 -12.96
N SER A 106 -2.06 4.65 -13.64
CA SER A 106 -2.00 5.30 -14.95
C SER A 106 -2.66 6.69 -14.98
N ALA A 107 -3.27 7.10 -13.88
CA ALA A 107 -3.91 8.40 -13.75
C ALA A 107 -3.23 9.34 -12.75
N LEU A 108 -2.01 8.99 -12.29
CA LEU A 108 -1.21 9.87 -11.45
C LEU A 108 -0.82 11.12 -12.22
N ARG A 109 -1.13 12.30 -11.67
CA ARG A 109 -0.79 13.60 -12.26
C ARG A 109 0.19 14.33 -11.38
N VAL A 110 1.29 14.78 -11.97
CA VAL A 110 2.37 15.45 -11.26
C VAL A 110 2.84 16.70 -12.02
N SER A 111 3.66 17.52 -11.36
CA SER A 111 4.34 18.63 -12.03
C SER A 111 5.80 18.29 -12.24
N ILE A 112 6.26 18.27 -13.48
CA ILE A 112 7.65 17.96 -13.86
C ILE A 112 8.22 19.11 -14.68
N ASP A 113 9.36 19.65 -14.27
CA ASP A 113 10.11 20.68 -15.04
C ASP A 113 9.21 21.87 -15.45
N GLY A 114 8.39 22.34 -14.50
CA GLY A 114 7.44 23.44 -14.73
C GLY A 114 6.16 23.08 -15.50
N ASN A 115 6.03 21.83 -15.99
CA ASN A 115 4.83 21.35 -16.65
C ASN A 115 3.86 20.76 -15.64
N ILE A 116 2.65 21.32 -15.54
CA ILE A 116 1.61 20.95 -14.58
C ILE A 116 0.71 19.86 -15.15
N GLY A 117 0.31 18.91 -14.29
CA GLY A 117 -0.66 17.85 -14.64
C GLY A 117 -0.14 16.82 -15.61
N VAL A 118 1.17 16.58 -15.64
CA VAL A 118 1.80 15.54 -16.44
C VAL A 118 1.26 14.18 -15.98
N LEU A 119 0.70 13.42 -16.91
CA LEU A 119 0.19 12.10 -16.65
C LEU A 119 1.35 11.10 -16.57
N CYS A 120 1.39 10.34 -15.50
CA CYS A 120 2.43 9.37 -15.23
C CYS A 120 1.87 7.95 -15.19
N GLU A 121 2.69 7.01 -15.62
CA GLU A 121 2.45 5.59 -15.48
C GLU A 121 3.49 5.01 -14.54
N VAL A 122 3.05 4.48 -13.39
CA VAL A 122 3.95 3.96 -12.35
C VAL A 122 3.48 2.58 -11.88
N ASN A 123 4.43 1.67 -11.68
CA ASN A 123 4.24 0.45 -10.93
C ASN A 123 4.39 0.77 -9.44
N VAL A 124 3.55 0.17 -8.61
CA VAL A 124 3.50 0.43 -7.17
C VAL A 124 3.66 -0.88 -6.42
N GLU A 125 4.71 -0.98 -5.61
CA GLU A 125 4.85 -1.98 -4.58
C GLU A 125 4.33 -1.42 -3.26
N THR A 126 3.57 -2.20 -2.49
CA THR A 126 2.94 -1.73 -1.26
C THR A 126 3.03 -2.79 -0.17
N LYS A 127 3.54 -2.37 0.99
CA LYS A 127 3.49 -3.13 2.24
C LYS A 127 2.88 -2.28 3.32
N GLY A 128 2.21 -2.89 4.29
CA GLY A 128 1.56 -2.10 5.33
C GLY A 128 1.49 -2.82 6.67
N THR A 129 1.20 -2.02 7.69
CA THR A 129 1.02 -2.49 9.07
C THR A 129 -0.22 -1.85 9.69
N MET A 130 -1.05 -2.68 10.31
CA MET A 130 -2.22 -2.25 11.09
C MET A 130 -1.81 -1.92 12.53
N TYR A 131 -2.09 -0.73 12.97
CA TYR A 131 -1.85 -0.26 14.33
C TYR A 131 -3.06 -0.48 15.26
N GLU A 132 -2.87 -0.30 16.56
CA GLU A 132 -3.89 -0.59 17.59
C GLU A 132 -5.09 0.35 17.54
N ASP A 133 -4.90 1.56 17.04
CA ASP A 133 -5.94 2.57 16.83
C ASP A 133 -6.74 2.37 15.54
N ASN A 134 -6.61 1.20 14.89
CA ASN A 134 -7.19 0.89 13.57
C ASN A 134 -6.69 1.76 12.42
N THR A 135 -5.51 2.35 12.58
CA THR A 135 -4.82 3.03 11.48
C THR A 135 -3.97 2.02 10.72
N LEU A 136 -4.13 1.98 9.40
CA LEU A 136 -3.32 1.21 8.48
C LEU A 136 -2.32 2.14 7.82
N ILE A 137 -1.03 1.90 8.04
CA ILE A 137 0.05 2.61 7.35
C ILE A 137 0.58 1.71 6.24
N LEU A 138 0.62 2.25 5.03
CA LEU A 138 1.15 1.59 3.83
C LEU A 138 2.42 2.32 3.39
N ASP A 139 3.51 1.58 3.28
CA ASP A 139 4.76 2.03 2.68
C ASP A 139 4.77 1.62 1.23
N GLN A 140 5.07 2.57 0.33
CA GLN A 140 4.95 2.38 -1.10
C GLN A 140 6.23 2.77 -1.82
N THR A 141 6.59 1.96 -2.83
CA THR A 141 7.65 2.26 -3.79
C THR A 141 7.03 2.46 -5.16
N TYR A 142 7.40 3.55 -5.83
CA TYR A 142 6.91 3.90 -7.16
C TYR A 142 8.06 3.84 -8.15
N GLU A 143 7.84 3.15 -9.27
CA GLU A 143 8.76 3.11 -10.40
C GLU A 143 7.99 3.26 -11.71
N GLY A 144 8.43 4.15 -12.59
CA GLY A 144 7.71 4.33 -13.84
C GLY A 144 8.28 5.38 -14.77
N GLU A 145 7.42 5.87 -15.63
CA GLU A 145 7.78 6.83 -16.67
C GLU A 145 6.73 7.93 -16.82
N ALA A 146 7.18 9.08 -17.32
CA ALA A 146 6.33 10.16 -17.77
C ALA A 146 6.86 10.73 -19.08
N ALA A 147 5.97 11.36 -19.85
CA ALA A 147 6.34 12.07 -21.07
C ALA A 147 5.85 13.51 -21.05
N VAL A 148 6.72 14.46 -21.43
CA VAL A 148 6.39 15.87 -21.62
C VAL A 148 6.82 16.24 -23.04
N GLY A 149 5.86 16.28 -23.96
CA GLY A 149 6.14 16.40 -25.39
C GLY A 149 7.00 15.22 -25.89
N SER A 150 8.19 15.51 -26.41
CA SER A 150 9.16 14.50 -26.85
C SER A 150 10.13 14.04 -25.76
N LEU A 151 10.08 14.66 -24.58
CA LEU A 151 10.97 14.33 -23.47
C LEU A 151 10.39 13.20 -22.63
N LYS A 152 11.22 12.20 -22.32
CA LYS A 152 10.89 11.10 -21.43
C LYS A 152 11.58 11.30 -20.07
N TYR A 153 10.88 10.95 -19.01
CA TYR A 153 11.35 11.00 -17.64
C TYR A 153 11.19 9.63 -17.00
N ILE A 154 12.20 9.20 -16.27
CA ILE A 154 12.14 8.03 -15.38
C ILE A 154 11.71 8.54 -14.01
N LEU A 155 10.74 7.88 -13.41
CA LEU A 155 10.18 8.20 -12.10
C LEU A 155 10.57 7.13 -11.10
N TYR A 156 10.97 7.52 -9.90
CA TYR A 156 11.24 6.60 -8.79
C TYR A 156 10.99 7.27 -7.44
N GLY A 157 10.52 6.50 -6.48
CA GLY A 157 10.28 6.98 -5.11
C GLY A 157 10.07 5.80 -4.17
N ASP A 158 10.74 5.82 -3.03
CA ASP A 158 10.74 4.78 -2.01
C ASP A 158 10.28 5.27 -0.63
N ASN A 159 9.97 6.56 -0.53
CA ASN A 159 9.53 7.21 0.71
C ASN A 159 8.12 7.78 0.56
N ILE A 160 7.20 6.91 0.15
CA ILE A 160 5.79 7.26 -0.05
C ILE A 160 4.96 6.50 0.96
N HIS A 161 4.18 7.23 1.76
CA HIS A 161 3.38 6.67 2.83
C HIS A 161 1.91 6.99 2.61
N THR A 162 1.06 5.98 2.77
CA THR A 162 -0.39 6.15 2.81
C THR A 162 -0.88 5.84 4.22
N VAL A 163 -1.52 6.81 4.84
CA VAL A 163 -2.21 6.63 6.12
C VAL A 163 -3.68 6.43 5.84
N ALA A 164 -4.22 5.28 6.21
CA ALA A 164 -5.62 4.92 6.05
C ALA A 164 -6.28 4.73 7.41
N THR A 165 -7.32 5.52 7.68
CA THR A 165 -8.09 5.47 8.92
C THR A 165 -9.44 4.82 8.65
N ARG A 166 -9.82 3.86 9.48
CA ARG A 166 -11.10 3.15 9.35
C ARG A 166 -12.26 4.11 9.62
N ASN A 167 -13.29 4.05 8.75
CA ASN A 167 -14.51 4.84 8.87
C ASN A 167 -15.47 4.28 9.94
#